data_d9fee8a4b94ed07c50086066c3fcfa73
#
_entry.id   d9fee8a4b94ed07c50086066c3fcfa73
#
_cell.length_a   1.000
_cell.length_b   1.000
_cell.length_c   1.000
_cell.angle_alpha   90.00
_cell.angle_beta   90.00
_cell.angle_gamma   90.00
#
_symmetry.space_group_name_H-M   'P 1'
#
loop_
_entity.id
_entity.type
_entity.pdbx_description
1 polymer ?
#
loop_
_entity_poly.entity_id
_entity_poly.type
_entity_poly.pdbx_seq_one_letter_code
_entity_poly.pdbx_strand_id
1 'polypeptide(L)' 'MPVVFYHCGFRFFFYSNEGTPREPVHIHVEKDDQEAKFWLQPEIRIAYNDGYDARRLRELLEIVELNKDRIERAWNEFFG' A
#
# COMPACT_ATOMS: atom_id res chain seq x y z
N MET A 1 -13.52 2.22 1.48
CA MET A 1 -12.09 1.87 1.26
C MET A 1 -11.67 0.83 2.26
N PRO A 2 -11.29 -0.37 1.83
CA PRO A 2 -10.86 -1.40 2.77
C PRO A 2 -9.47 -1.08 3.33
N VAL A 3 -9.40 -0.99 4.66
CA VAL A 3 -8.15 -0.77 5.36
C VAL A 3 -7.55 -2.12 5.72
N VAL A 4 -6.28 -2.34 5.35
CA VAL A 4 -5.58 -3.59 5.65
C VAL A 4 -5.05 -3.54 7.08
N PHE A 5 -4.35 -2.48 7.43
CA PHE A 5 -3.86 -2.27 8.80
C PHE A 5 -3.44 -0.82 9.02
N TYR A 6 -3.25 -0.48 10.30
CA TYR A 6 -2.67 0.79 10.73
C TYR A 6 -1.30 0.51 11.36
N HIS A 7 -0.37 1.44 11.15
CA HIS A 7 0.95 1.35 11.76
C HIS A 7 1.46 2.76 12.07
N CYS A 8 1.65 3.08 13.34
CA CYS A 8 2.15 4.39 13.78
C CYS A 8 1.35 5.56 13.18
N GLY A 9 0.02 5.41 13.13
CA GLY A 9 -0.85 6.43 12.57
C GLY A 9 -0.97 6.42 11.06
N PHE A 10 -0.18 5.61 10.35
CA PHE A 10 -0.31 5.45 8.92
C PHE A 10 -1.40 4.44 8.61
N ARG A 11 -2.25 4.77 7.63
CA ARG A 11 -3.32 3.90 7.16
C ARG A 11 -2.88 3.21 5.89
N PHE A 12 -2.87 1.88 5.89
CA PHE A 12 -2.52 1.06 4.73
C PHE A 12 -3.80 0.47 4.18
N PHE A 13 -4.15 0.82 2.94
CA PHE A 13 -5.49 0.53 2.42
C PHE A 13 -5.49 0.33 0.90
N PHE A 14 -6.65 -0.17 0.39
CA PHE A 14 -6.93 -0.25 -1.05
C PHE A 14 -8.06 0.70 -1.38
N TYR A 15 -8.09 1.18 -2.63
CA TYR A 15 -9.30 1.81 -3.17
C TYR A 15 -10.16 0.69 -3.75
N SER A 16 -11.47 0.72 -3.48
CA SER A 16 -12.36 -0.38 -3.83
C SER A 16 -12.53 -0.59 -5.33
N ASN A 17 -12.25 0.43 -6.16
CA ASN A 17 -12.41 0.34 -7.61
C ASN A 17 -11.18 -0.20 -8.34
N GLU A 18 -10.12 -0.59 -7.62
CA GLU A 18 -8.85 -0.99 -8.26
C GLU A 18 -8.85 -2.42 -8.77
N GLY A 19 -9.90 -3.17 -8.54
CA GLY A 19 -10.03 -4.51 -9.08
C GLY A 19 -10.68 -4.58 -10.45
N THR A 20 -11.12 -3.44 -11.03
CA THR A 20 -11.87 -3.41 -12.28
C THR A 20 -11.39 -2.25 -13.16
N PRO A 21 -10.52 -2.48 -14.16
CA PRO A 21 -9.84 -3.75 -14.41
C PRO A 21 -8.83 -4.08 -13.31
N ARG A 22 -8.50 -5.36 -13.19
CA ARG A 22 -7.59 -5.79 -12.15
C ARG A 22 -6.20 -5.18 -12.36
N GLU A 23 -5.70 -4.48 -11.36
CA GLU A 23 -4.33 -3.99 -11.34
C GLU A 23 -3.42 -4.99 -10.63
N PRO A 24 -2.09 -4.90 -10.81
CA PRO A 24 -1.17 -5.67 -9.99
C PRO A 24 -1.36 -5.34 -8.51
N VAL A 25 -1.03 -6.28 -7.64
CA VAL A 25 -1.17 -6.08 -6.19
C VAL A 25 -0.38 -4.84 -5.76
N HIS A 26 -1.05 -3.97 -4.99
CA HIS A 26 -0.43 -2.76 -4.47
C HIS A 26 -1.12 -2.32 -3.18
N ILE A 27 -0.55 -1.33 -2.52
CA ILE A 27 -1.08 -0.78 -1.27
C ILE A 27 -0.90 0.74 -1.27
N HIS A 28 -1.90 1.44 -0.77
CA HIS A 28 -1.83 2.88 -0.54
C HIS A 28 -1.54 3.14 0.93
N VAL A 29 -0.79 4.19 1.21
CA VAL A 29 -0.45 4.61 2.58
C VAL A 29 -0.80 6.08 2.71
N GLU A 30 -1.52 6.43 3.76
CA GLU A 30 -1.93 7.82 3.99
C GLU A 30 -1.77 8.22 5.45
N LYS A 31 -1.30 9.44 5.65
CA LYS A 31 -1.30 10.11 6.95
C LYS A 31 -1.14 11.62 6.73
N ASP A 32 -1.99 12.42 7.41
CA ASP A 32 -1.89 13.88 7.40
C ASP A 32 -1.84 14.48 5.98
N ASP A 33 -2.76 14.04 5.11
CA ASP A 33 -2.90 14.52 3.73
C ASP A 33 -1.72 14.18 2.82
N GLN A 34 -0.82 13.29 3.25
CA GLN A 34 0.25 12.77 2.43
C GLN A 34 -0.06 11.33 2.06
N GLU A 35 0.20 10.96 0.82
CA GLU A 35 -0.12 9.63 0.33
C GLU A 35 1.00 9.07 -0.54
N ALA A 36 1.20 7.75 -0.48
CA ALA A 36 2.09 7.05 -1.38
C ALA A 36 1.45 5.74 -1.80
N LYS A 37 1.90 5.19 -2.92
CA LYS A 37 1.44 3.92 -3.44
C LYS A 37 2.66 3.04 -3.71
N PHE A 38 2.59 1.79 -3.27
CA PHE A 38 3.65 0.81 -3.47
C PHE A 38 3.12 -0.38 -4.26
N TRP A 39 3.79 -0.71 -5.37
CA TRP A 39 3.53 -1.98 -6.06
C TRP A 39 4.12 -3.12 -5.23
N LEU A 40 3.43 -4.26 -5.19
CA LEU A 40 3.98 -5.46 -4.58
C LEU A 40 4.38 -6.51 -5.61
N GLN A 41 3.87 -6.39 -6.83
CA GLN A 41 4.17 -7.33 -7.91
C GLN A 41 4.54 -6.56 -9.17
N PRO A 42 5.48 -7.06 -9.96
CA PRO A 42 6.27 -8.29 -9.77
C PRO A 42 7.27 -8.20 -8.63
N GLU A 43 7.60 -6.99 -8.17
CA GLU A 43 8.48 -6.76 -7.03
C GLU A 43 8.01 -5.50 -6.31
N ILE A 44 8.45 -5.31 -5.08
CA ILE A 44 8.03 -4.15 -4.29
C ILE A 44 8.74 -2.90 -4.80
N ARG A 45 7.96 -1.91 -5.25
CA ARG A 45 8.47 -0.64 -5.79
C ARG A 45 7.51 0.49 -5.45
N ILE A 46 8.06 1.70 -5.39
CA ILE A 46 7.25 2.91 -5.20
C ILE A 46 6.56 3.23 -6.52
N ALA A 47 5.23 3.29 -6.51
CA ALA A 47 4.45 3.68 -7.69
C ALA A 47 4.35 5.20 -7.78
N TYR A 48 4.04 5.87 -6.66
CA TYR A 48 4.08 7.32 -6.55
C TYR A 48 4.21 7.73 -5.09
N ASN A 49 4.59 8.99 -4.91
CA ASN A 49 4.74 9.60 -3.59
C ASN A 49 4.25 11.04 -3.65
N ASP A 50 3.34 11.38 -2.77
CA ASP A 50 2.82 12.73 -2.65
C ASP A 50 3.04 13.23 -1.23
N GLY A 51 4.22 13.80 -1.00
CA GLY A 51 4.53 14.54 0.21
C GLY A 51 5.55 13.94 1.16
N TYR A 52 5.86 12.65 1.09
CA TYR A 52 6.82 12.04 2.01
C TYR A 52 8.25 12.29 1.55
N ASP A 53 9.17 12.56 2.51
CA ASP A 53 10.58 12.66 2.20
C ASP A 53 11.21 11.26 2.02
N ALA A 54 12.46 11.22 1.57
CA ALA A 54 13.14 9.97 1.26
C ALA A 54 13.27 9.06 2.50
N ARG A 55 13.51 9.65 3.66
CA ARG A 55 13.64 8.88 4.90
C ARG A 55 12.33 8.20 5.26
N ARG A 56 11.23 8.94 5.19
CA ARG A 56 9.91 8.40 5.52
C ARG A 56 9.50 7.33 4.51
N LEU A 57 9.77 7.57 3.22
CA LEU A 57 9.49 6.57 2.19
C LEU A 57 10.21 5.26 2.44
N ARG A 58 11.47 5.34 2.87
CA ARG A 58 12.23 4.12 3.16
C ARG A 58 11.61 3.36 4.33
N GLU A 59 11.20 4.08 5.38
CA GLU A 59 10.53 3.45 6.53
C GLU A 59 9.23 2.76 6.10
N LEU A 60 8.44 3.43 5.28
CA LEU A 60 7.18 2.86 4.79
C LEU A 60 7.43 1.65 3.90
N LEU A 61 8.45 1.71 3.06
CA LEU A 61 8.83 0.59 2.20
C LEU A 61 9.19 -0.65 3.03
N GLU A 62 9.92 -0.45 4.13
CA GLU A 62 10.26 -1.55 5.03
C GLU A 62 9.01 -2.17 5.66
N ILE A 63 8.05 -1.34 6.04
CA ILE A 63 6.79 -1.83 6.61
C ILE A 63 6.04 -2.66 5.57
N VAL A 64 5.99 -2.19 4.32
CA VAL A 64 5.34 -2.93 3.23
C VAL A 64 6.04 -4.27 3.01
N GLU A 65 7.37 -4.28 3.00
CA GLU A 65 8.13 -5.53 2.83
C GLU A 65 7.86 -6.53 3.94
N LEU A 66 7.81 -6.07 5.17
CA LEU A 66 7.52 -6.93 6.33
C LEU A 66 6.10 -7.49 6.30
N ASN A 67 5.18 -6.79 5.67
CA ASN A 67 3.77 -7.16 5.62
C ASN A 67 3.32 -7.65 4.25
N LYS A 68 4.25 -8.01 3.38
CA LYS A 68 3.95 -8.38 2.00
C LYS A 68 2.89 -9.48 1.92
N ASP A 69 3.07 -10.57 2.64
CA ASP A 69 2.13 -11.70 2.60
C ASP A 69 0.76 -11.30 3.12
N ARG A 70 0.72 -10.49 4.17
CA ARG A 70 -0.52 -9.99 4.75
C ARG A 70 -1.28 -9.13 3.73
N ILE A 71 -0.57 -8.25 3.04
CA ILE A 71 -1.18 -7.36 2.04
C ILE A 71 -1.69 -8.17 0.86
N GLU A 72 -0.90 -9.12 0.35
CA GLU A 72 -1.30 -9.95 -0.78
C GLU A 72 -2.51 -10.80 -0.44
N ARG A 73 -2.57 -11.34 0.77
CA ARG A 73 -3.71 -12.12 1.23
C ARG A 73 -4.97 -11.26 1.30
N ALA A 74 -4.84 -10.06 1.87
CA ALA A 74 -5.96 -9.13 1.96
C ALA A 74 -6.45 -8.71 0.58
N TRP A 75 -5.53 -8.46 -0.35
CA TRP A 75 -5.86 -8.13 -1.73
C TRP A 75 -6.70 -9.24 -2.39
N ASN A 76 -6.23 -10.48 -2.27
CA ASN A 76 -6.93 -11.61 -2.86
C ASN A 76 -8.30 -11.84 -2.23
N GLU A 77 -8.43 -11.64 -0.93
CA GLU A 77 -9.72 -11.75 -0.24
C GLU A 77 -10.70 -10.69 -0.69
N PHE A 78 -10.22 -9.47 -0.93
CA PHE A 78 -11.09 -8.35 -1.30
C PHE A 78 -11.46 -8.37 -2.78
N PHE A 79 -10.51 -8.59 -3.66
CA PHE A 79 -10.75 -8.52 -5.10
C PHE A 79 -11.02 -9.90 -5.74
N GLY A 80 -10.82 -10.96 -5.01
CA GLY A 80 -11.05 -12.32 -5.49
C GLY A 80 -9.90 -12.81 -6.31
#